data_9bb8396ab50969c10a6ed02f51c9e6b3
#
_entry.id   9bb8396ab50969c10a6ed02f51c9e6b3
#
_cell.length_a   1.000
_cell.length_b   1.000
_cell.length_c   1.000
_cell.angle_alpha   90.00
_cell.angle_beta   90.00
_cell.angle_gamma   90.00
#
_symmetry.space_group_name_H-M   'P 1'
#
loop_
_entity.id
_entity.type
_entity.pdbx_description
1 polymer ?
#
loop_
_entity_poly.entity_id
_entity_poly.type
_entity_poly.pdbx_seq_one_letter_code
_entity_poly.pdbx_strand_id
1 'polypeptide(L)'
;MAHIAVLGANGLIGNAVTHDLKQRGFEAIGYARRFTPAQRAALAGRAVETPLLSLSPEALAGLLNGADLVVNTVGILQGAESDAVHREFAARLAAVCAAAPRKLLVHLSVPGREEDDRTLYSRTKRQGERAIAASGAPYVILRPGFVIAKAAYGGGALIRALAALPLELPEPERHSSFAATAVSDLCKTVAHIASRWRSGDKDWEKTWDVMEESPGTVGDIVAAFRSHIGGTGSWLVLQGWMLSLGATAGDMAAWLGWKPPIRSTAIQEMRRGVRGDPQLWMDETGLVPLSARDALSATPATVQEKWFARLYLLKALALVTLVIFWCVSGGIALTLGFAAARRILLDQGFSFGLAHGLTIASSLLDISIGLLIAVRATARIGLIAGILLSLGYMIGAAVLTPNLWIEPLGALVKTGPAIVLMLFCLAILDDR
;
A
#
# COMPACT_ATOMS: atom_id res chain seq x y z
N MET A 1 -14.18 32.77 2.56
CA MET A 1 -13.07 31.89 2.07
C MET A 1 -13.73 30.71 1.39
N ALA A 2 -13.08 30.08 0.37
CA ALA A 2 -13.65 28.87 -0.23
C ALA A 2 -13.52 27.70 0.76
N HIS A 3 -14.62 27.02 1.01
CA HIS A 3 -14.66 25.83 1.83
C HIS A 3 -14.43 24.61 0.94
N ILE A 4 -13.41 23.83 1.27
CA ILE A 4 -12.95 22.71 0.44
C ILE A 4 -13.10 21.40 1.22
N ALA A 5 -13.86 20.45 0.67
CA ALA A 5 -13.98 19.10 1.19
C ALA A 5 -13.01 18.17 0.45
N VAL A 6 -12.06 17.56 1.17
CA VAL A 6 -11.13 16.58 0.59
C VAL A 6 -11.51 15.18 1.06
N LEU A 7 -12.02 14.36 0.14
CA LEU A 7 -12.45 12.99 0.40
C LEU A 7 -11.29 12.04 0.15
N GLY A 8 -11.03 11.13 1.09
CA GLY A 8 -9.87 10.25 1.07
C GLY A 8 -8.61 10.90 1.65
N ALA A 9 -8.76 11.88 2.54
CA ALA A 9 -7.68 12.69 3.12
C ALA A 9 -6.67 11.90 3.97
N ASN A 10 -6.91 10.62 4.28
CA ASN A 10 -5.93 9.74 4.90
C ASN A 10 -4.99 9.05 3.90
N GLY A 11 -5.29 9.14 2.59
CA GLY A 11 -4.46 8.58 1.51
C GLY A 11 -3.27 9.47 1.18
N LEU A 12 -2.38 8.98 0.29
CA LEU A 12 -1.16 9.68 -0.12
C LEU A 12 -1.45 11.09 -0.66
N ILE A 13 -2.29 11.16 -1.69
CA ILE A 13 -2.61 12.42 -2.38
C ILE A 13 -3.52 13.29 -1.51
N GLY A 14 -4.61 12.70 -0.97
CA GLY A 14 -5.57 13.45 -0.16
C GLY A 14 -4.95 14.11 1.07
N ASN A 15 -4.02 13.43 1.73
CA ASN A 15 -3.30 14.00 2.87
C ASN A 15 -2.42 15.18 2.46
N ALA A 16 -1.66 15.02 1.37
CA ALA A 16 -0.79 16.07 0.85
C ALA A 16 -1.60 17.31 0.42
N VAL A 17 -2.68 17.10 -0.34
CA VAL A 17 -3.57 18.17 -0.81
C VAL A 17 -4.23 18.90 0.37
N THR A 18 -4.77 18.17 1.36
CA THR A 18 -5.41 18.80 2.53
C THR A 18 -4.42 19.65 3.31
N HIS A 19 -3.19 19.15 3.48
CA HIS A 19 -2.14 19.88 4.20
C HIS A 19 -1.68 21.13 3.44
N ASP A 20 -1.43 21.04 2.14
CA ASP A 20 -1.01 22.16 1.29
C ASP A 20 -2.09 23.26 1.21
N LEU A 21 -3.36 22.88 1.03
CA LEU A 21 -4.47 23.82 1.03
C LEU A 21 -4.57 24.58 2.35
N LYS A 22 -4.41 23.88 3.48
CA LYS A 22 -4.36 24.50 4.81
C LYS A 22 -3.21 25.48 4.93
N GLN A 23 -2.00 25.13 4.47
CA GLN A 23 -0.82 26.02 4.50
C GLN A 23 -1.03 27.28 3.66
N ARG A 24 -1.77 27.19 2.56
CA ARG A 24 -2.13 28.33 1.69
C ARG A 24 -3.31 29.15 2.21
N GLY A 25 -3.85 28.83 3.40
CA GLY A 25 -4.93 29.60 4.03
C GLY A 25 -6.33 29.26 3.52
N PHE A 26 -6.55 28.15 2.81
CA PHE A 26 -7.88 27.67 2.47
C PHE A 26 -8.54 26.96 3.68
N GLU A 27 -9.85 27.03 3.75
CA GLU A 27 -10.63 26.24 4.71
C GLU A 27 -10.87 24.83 4.18
N ALA A 28 -9.87 23.96 4.30
CA ALA A 28 -9.94 22.58 3.84
C ALA A 28 -10.25 21.64 5.00
N ILE A 29 -11.27 20.78 4.82
CA ILE A 29 -11.65 19.72 5.75
C ILE A 29 -11.37 18.37 5.08
N GLY A 30 -10.61 17.52 5.76
CA GLY A 30 -10.30 16.16 5.28
C GLY A 30 -11.29 15.12 5.81
N TYR A 31 -11.84 14.31 4.92
CA TYR A 31 -12.77 13.23 5.25
C TYR A 31 -12.16 11.88 4.92
N ALA A 32 -12.21 10.93 5.85
CA ALA A 32 -11.73 9.57 5.65
C ALA A 32 -12.36 8.58 6.63
N ARG A 33 -12.24 7.29 6.40
CA ARG A 33 -12.74 6.25 7.32
C ARG A 33 -12.05 6.28 8.68
N ARG A 34 -10.74 6.54 8.70
CA ARG A 34 -9.89 6.65 9.90
C ARG A 34 -8.66 7.47 9.58
N PHE A 35 -8.16 8.22 10.55
CA PHE A 35 -6.88 8.91 10.50
C PHE A 35 -5.92 8.31 11.52
N THR A 36 -4.64 8.31 11.21
CA THR A 36 -3.62 8.04 12.22
C THR A 36 -3.56 9.19 13.23
N PRO A 37 -3.07 8.97 14.46
CA PRO A 37 -2.89 10.07 15.43
C PRO A 37 -2.06 11.23 14.86
N ALA A 38 -1.00 10.93 14.10
CA ALA A 38 -0.15 11.94 13.45
C ALA A 38 -0.90 12.75 12.40
N GLN A 39 -1.70 12.10 11.53
CA GLN A 39 -2.53 12.79 10.53
C GLN A 39 -3.59 13.69 11.20
N ARG A 40 -4.23 13.18 12.25
CA ARG A 40 -5.24 13.95 12.99
C ARG A 40 -4.62 15.20 13.64
N ALA A 41 -3.44 15.06 14.25
CA ALA A 41 -2.69 16.17 14.81
C ALA A 41 -2.29 17.20 13.75
N ALA A 42 -1.79 16.76 12.60
CA ALA A 42 -1.38 17.63 11.49
C ALA A 42 -2.55 18.44 10.91
N LEU A 43 -3.75 17.85 10.86
CA LEU A 43 -4.95 18.52 10.36
C LEU A 43 -5.63 19.43 11.42
N ALA A 44 -5.22 19.37 12.69
CA ALA A 44 -5.62 20.30 13.75
C ALA A 44 -7.16 20.58 13.77
N GLY A 45 -7.96 19.55 14.02
CA GLY A 45 -9.43 19.64 14.09
C GLY A 45 -10.17 19.66 12.74
N ARG A 46 -9.44 19.65 11.62
CA ARG A 46 -10.01 19.59 10.26
C ARG A 46 -10.03 18.18 9.66
N ALA A 47 -10.01 17.14 10.50
CA ALA A 47 -10.12 15.74 10.13
C ALA A 47 -11.46 15.17 10.62
N VAL A 48 -12.27 14.69 9.70
CA VAL A 48 -13.58 14.08 10.00
C VAL A 48 -13.57 12.61 9.61
N GLU A 49 -13.79 11.74 10.59
CA GLU A 49 -13.87 10.30 10.33
C GLU A 49 -15.30 9.91 9.95
N THR A 50 -15.46 9.37 8.75
CA THR A 50 -16.78 8.97 8.23
C THR A 50 -16.62 7.85 7.18
N PRO A 51 -17.55 6.89 7.12
CA PRO A 51 -17.56 5.82 6.12
C PRO A 51 -18.17 6.29 4.80
N LEU A 52 -17.44 7.12 4.04
CA LEU A 52 -17.91 7.81 2.82
C LEU A 52 -18.71 6.93 1.84
N LEU A 53 -18.27 5.68 1.64
CA LEU A 53 -18.88 4.79 0.65
C LEU A 53 -20.27 4.28 1.06
N SER A 54 -20.60 4.27 2.35
CA SER A 54 -21.88 3.79 2.87
C SER A 54 -22.88 4.91 3.14
N LEU A 55 -22.52 6.18 2.91
CA LEU A 55 -23.43 7.30 3.08
C LEU A 55 -24.52 7.27 1.99
N SER A 56 -25.76 7.54 2.36
CA SER A 56 -26.83 7.83 1.40
C SER A 56 -26.55 9.14 0.63
N PRO A 57 -27.18 9.38 -0.53
CA PRO A 57 -27.04 10.65 -1.24
C PRO A 57 -27.37 11.86 -0.38
N GLU A 58 -28.41 11.77 0.47
CA GLU A 58 -28.85 12.85 1.37
C GLU A 58 -27.81 13.10 2.47
N ALA A 59 -27.27 12.03 3.07
CA ALA A 59 -26.23 12.14 4.09
C ALA A 59 -24.93 12.71 3.50
N LEU A 60 -24.60 12.32 2.26
CA LEU A 60 -23.43 12.86 1.54
C LEU A 60 -23.66 14.36 1.20
N ALA A 61 -24.86 14.74 0.76
CA ALA A 61 -25.20 16.13 0.51
C ALA A 61 -25.14 16.98 1.81
N GLY A 62 -25.63 16.43 2.92
CA GLY A 62 -25.53 17.08 4.24
C GLY A 62 -24.07 17.24 4.69
N LEU A 63 -23.23 16.21 4.50
CA LEU A 63 -21.79 16.26 4.83
C LEU A 63 -21.05 17.34 4.02
N LEU A 64 -21.43 17.51 2.75
CA LEU A 64 -20.83 18.48 1.84
C LEU A 64 -21.54 19.83 1.83
N ASN A 65 -22.52 20.02 2.72
CA ASN A 65 -23.20 21.32 2.84
C ASN A 65 -22.17 22.40 3.26
N GLY A 66 -22.19 23.52 2.57
CA GLY A 66 -21.22 24.60 2.77
C GLY A 66 -19.88 24.43 2.04
N ALA A 67 -19.58 23.26 1.46
CA ALA A 67 -18.40 23.14 0.60
C ALA A 67 -18.65 23.75 -0.78
N ASP A 68 -17.74 24.59 -1.23
CA ASP A 68 -17.73 25.18 -2.59
C ASP A 68 -17.02 24.25 -3.58
N LEU A 69 -16.02 23.53 -3.11
CA LEU A 69 -15.17 22.63 -3.91
C LEU A 69 -15.02 21.29 -3.20
N VAL A 70 -15.18 20.22 -3.94
CA VAL A 70 -15.04 18.84 -3.46
C VAL A 70 -13.90 18.15 -4.20
N VAL A 71 -12.88 17.72 -3.48
CA VAL A 71 -11.72 16.99 -4.04
C VAL A 71 -11.85 15.51 -3.70
N ASN A 72 -12.15 14.69 -4.71
CA ASN A 72 -12.26 13.25 -4.54
C ASN A 72 -10.93 12.56 -4.84
N THR A 73 -10.23 12.17 -3.79
CA THR A 73 -9.01 11.35 -3.87
C THR A 73 -9.24 9.90 -3.43
N VAL A 74 -10.51 9.49 -3.25
CA VAL A 74 -10.85 8.11 -2.87
C VAL A 74 -10.55 7.17 -4.03
N GLY A 75 -9.79 6.12 -3.75
CA GLY A 75 -9.44 5.12 -4.74
C GLY A 75 -8.72 3.93 -4.13
N ILE A 76 -8.82 2.79 -4.78
CA ILE A 76 -8.12 1.55 -4.44
C ILE A 76 -7.56 0.95 -5.73
N LEU A 77 -6.30 0.52 -5.72
CA LEU A 77 -5.70 -0.12 -6.91
C LEU A 77 -6.24 -1.54 -7.11
N GLN A 78 -6.63 -2.20 -6.05
CA GLN A 78 -6.94 -3.64 -6.04
C GLN A 78 -8.04 -3.94 -5.03
N GLY A 79 -9.01 -4.76 -5.43
CA GLY A 79 -10.10 -5.22 -4.57
C GLY A 79 -11.41 -5.41 -5.33
N ALA A 80 -12.27 -6.28 -4.82
CA ALA A 80 -13.61 -6.50 -5.37
C ALA A 80 -14.50 -5.24 -5.30
N GLU A 81 -14.20 -4.33 -4.37
CA GLU A 81 -14.94 -3.07 -4.16
C GLU A 81 -14.58 -1.97 -5.19
N SER A 82 -13.74 -2.26 -6.19
CA SER A 82 -13.28 -1.25 -7.15
C SER A 82 -14.41 -0.53 -7.87
N ASP A 83 -15.46 -1.25 -8.23
CA ASP A 83 -16.63 -0.66 -8.91
C ASP A 83 -17.40 0.29 -7.96
N ALA A 84 -17.70 -0.15 -6.75
CA ALA A 84 -18.35 0.67 -5.73
C ALA A 84 -17.56 1.96 -5.40
N VAL A 85 -16.21 1.84 -5.38
CA VAL A 85 -15.32 2.97 -5.08
C VAL A 85 -15.16 3.93 -6.25
N HIS A 86 -14.97 3.43 -7.46
CA HIS A 86 -14.57 4.26 -8.59
C HIS A 86 -15.73 4.73 -9.44
N ARG A 87 -16.73 3.87 -9.68
CA ARG A 87 -17.89 4.20 -10.51
C ARG A 87 -19.06 4.68 -9.68
N GLU A 88 -19.56 3.86 -8.72
CA GLU A 88 -20.79 4.18 -8.01
C GLU A 88 -20.64 5.40 -7.10
N PHE A 89 -19.55 5.44 -6.32
CA PHE A 89 -19.29 6.58 -5.44
C PHE A 89 -19.02 7.86 -6.25
N ALA A 90 -18.29 7.79 -7.36
CA ALA A 90 -18.04 8.94 -8.22
C ALA A 90 -19.35 9.47 -8.84
N ALA A 91 -20.24 8.59 -9.32
CA ALA A 91 -21.54 8.97 -9.87
C ALA A 91 -22.44 9.64 -8.80
N ARG A 92 -22.50 9.05 -7.60
CA ARG A 92 -23.26 9.61 -6.47
C ARG A 92 -22.73 10.97 -6.05
N LEU A 93 -21.40 11.12 -5.98
CA LEU A 93 -20.76 12.39 -5.64
C LEU A 93 -21.02 13.45 -6.70
N ALA A 94 -20.94 13.10 -7.98
CA ALA A 94 -21.24 14.01 -9.06
C ALA A 94 -22.70 14.50 -9.04
N ALA A 95 -23.65 13.61 -8.75
CA ALA A 95 -25.06 13.98 -8.60
C ALA A 95 -25.26 14.96 -7.44
N VAL A 96 -24.60 14.78 -6.30
CA VAL A 96 -24.63 15.73 -5.17
C VAL A 96 -23.99 17.06 -5.56
N CYS A 97 -22.91 17.06 -6.32
CA CYS A 97 -22.27 18.31 -6.78
C CYS A 97 -23.07 19.05 -7.85
N ALA A 98 -23.87 18.35 -8.64
CA ALA A 98 -24.76 18.94 -9.66
C ALA A 98 -25.97 19.65 -9.05
N ALA A 99 -26.41 19.22 -7.86
CA ALA A 99 -27.53 19.84 -7.15
C ALA A 99 -27.23 21.31 -6.75
N ALA A 100 -28.25 22.10 -6.51
CA ALA A 100 -28.07 23.50 -6.08
C ALA A 100 -27.80 23.58 -4.56
N PRO A 101 -26.85 24.45 -4.11
CA PRO A 101 -25.92 25.21 -4.95
C PRO A 101 -24.87 24.28 -5.58
N ARG A 102 -24.54 24.54 -6.84
CA ARG A 102 -23.54 23.76 -7.58
C ARG A 102 -22.17 23.83 -6.92
N LYS A 103 -21.48 22.69 -6.87
CA LYS A 103 -20.13 22.52 -6.29
C LYS A 103 -19.18 22.05 -7.38
N LEU A 104 -17.97 22.60 -7.43
CA LEU A 104 -16.94 22.10 -8.34
C LEU A 104 -16.39 20.77 -7.79
N LEU A 105 -16.44 19.73 -8.64
CA LEU A 105 -15.89 18.42 -8.35
C LEU A 105 -14.49 18.26 -8.98
N VAL A 106 -13.47 18.16 -8.18
CA VAL A 106 -12.11 17.74 -8.62
C VAL A 106 -11.95 16.24 -8.35
N HIS A 107 -11.75 15.45 -9.39
CA HIS A 107 -11.69 13.98 -9.30
C HIS A 107 -10.35 13.43 -9.77
N LEU A 108 -9.70 12.60 -8.94
CA LEU A 108 -8.47 11.88 -9.30
C LEU A 108 -8.79 10.60 -10.07
N SER A 109 -8.30 10.50 -11.31
CA SER A 109 -8.50 9.34 -12.17
C SER A 109 -7.17 8.71 -12.62
N VAL A 110 -7.14 8.09 -13.79
CA VAL A 110 -5.97 7.43 -14.37
C VAL A 110 -5.70 7.95 -15.77
N PRO A 111 -4.43 8.12 -16.16
CA PRO A 111 -4.06 8.55 -17.50
C PRO A 111 -4.19 7.40 -18.52
N GLY A 112 -3.91 7.68 -19.77
CA GLY A 112 -3.90 6.73 -20.88
C GLY A 112 -5.23 6.64 -21.62
N ARG A 113 -5.25 5.76 -22.62
CA ARG A 113 -6.41 5.56 -23.49
C ARG A 113 -7.33 4.49 -22.95
N GLU A 114 -8.61 4.59 -23.25
CA GLU A 114 -9.62 3.63 -22.80
C GLU A 114 -9.41 2.22 -23.38
N GLU A 115 -8.94 2.13 -24.63
CA GLU A 115 -8.61 0.87 -25.30
C GLU A 115 -7.53 0.05 -24.58
N ASP A 116 -6.70 0.73 -23.76
CA ASP A 116 -5.65 0.10 -22.94
C ASP A 116 -6.16 -0.34 -21.57
N ASP A 117 -7.38 0.01 -21.20
CA ASP A 117 -7.95 -0.26 -19.86
C ASP A 117 -8.35 -1.74 -19.73
N ARG A 118 -7.42 -2.61 -19.35
CA ARG A 118 -7.60 -4.07 -19.25
C ARG A 118 -7.95 -4.56 -17.86
N THR A 119 -7.58 -3.80 -16.82
CA THR A 119 -7.84 -4.18 -15.44
C THR A 119 -9.19 -3.67 -14.94
N LEU A 120 -9.69 -4.26 -13.85
CA LEU A 120 -10.88 -3.73 -13.18
C LEU A 120 -10.64 -2.30 -12.68
N TYR A 121 -9.42 -2.01 -12.23
CA TYR A 121 -9.04 -0.69 -11.75
C TYR A 121 -9.19 0.39 -12.82
N SER A 122 -8.49 0.26 -13.94
CA SER A 122 -8.53 1.27 -15.02
C SER A 122 -9.92 1.41 -15.62
N ARG A 123 -10.62 0.30 -15.88
CA ARG A 123 -12.00 0.32 -16.40
C ARG A 123 -12.98 1.04 -15.46
N THR A 124 -12.98 0.71 -14.17
CA THR A 124 -13.93 1.35 -13.22
C THR A 124 -13.61 2.82 -12.99
N LYS A 125 -12.32 3.22 -13.02
CA LYS A 125 -11.93 4.63 -13.00
C LYS A 125 -12.47 5.38 -14.21
N ARG A 126 -12.33 4.81 -15.41
CA ARG A 126 -12.87 5.41 -16.65
C ARG A 126 -14.39 5.51 -16.64
N GLN A 127 -15.07 4.51 -16.12
CA GLN A 127 -16.54 4.56 -15.94
C GLN A 127 -16.95 5.66 -14.95
N GLY A 128 -16.17 5.89 -13.90
CA GLY A 128 -16.36 7.00 -12.96
C GLY A 128 -16.22 8.36 -13.64
N GLU A 129 -15.21 8.54 -14.51
CA GLU A 129 -15.06 9.76 -15.31
C GLU A 129 -16.29 10.03 -16.19
N ARG A 130 -16.78 9.00 -16.89
CA ARG A 130 -17.99 9.14 -17.74
C ARG A 130 -19.22 9.51 -16.92
N ALA A 131 -19.39 8.91 -15.74
CA ALA A 131 -20.49 9.25 -14.87
C ALA A 131 -20.42 10.71 -14.38
N ILE A 132 -19.22 11.21 -14.08
CA ILE A 132 -19.00 12.62 -13.72
C ILE A 132 -19.33 13.53 -14.91
N ALA A 133 -18.79 13.25 -16.09
CA ALA A 133 -19.02 14.07 -17.28
C ALA A 133 -20.52 14.13 -17.68
N ALA A 134 -21.26 13.05 -17.49
CA ALA A 134 -22.70 12.97 -17.78
C ALA A 134 -23.60 13.62 -16.71
N SER A 135 -23.06 14.03 -15.54
CA SER A 135 -23.85 14.47 -14.40
C SER A 135 -24.38 15.91 -14.47
N GLY A 136 -23.80 16.74 -15.33
CA GLY A 136 -24.08 18.18 -15.38
C GLY A 136 -23.46 18.97 -14.22
N ALA A 137 -22.65 18.35 -13.36
CA ALA A 137 -21.84 19.06 -12.38
C ALA A 137 -20.65 19.75 -13.05
N PRO A 138 -20.20 20.93 -12.61
CA PRO A 138 -18.89 21.43 -13.00
C PRO A 138 -17.81 20.52 -12.46
N TYR A 139 -16.83 20.15 -13.29
CA TYR A 139 -15.80 19.19 -12.88
C TYR A 139 -14.42 19.49 -13.45
N VAL A 140 -13.40 19.01 -12.72
CA VAL A 140 -12.04 18.83 -13.23
C VAL A 140 -11.59 17.40 -12.93
N ILE A 141 -11.33 16.64 -13.95
CA ILE A 141 -10.74 15.30 -13.85
C ILE A 141 -9.22 15.45 -13.95
N LEU A 142 -8.52 15.06 -12.90
CA LEU A 142 -7.06 15.03 -12.89
C LEU A 142 -6.57 13.59 -13.08
N ARG A 143 -5.75 13.37 -14.10
CA ARG A 143 -5.14 12.08 -14.42
C ARG A 143 -3.65 12.14 -14.15
N PRO A 144 -3.23 11.87 -12.90
CA PRO A 144 -1.81 11.87 -12.55
C PRO A 144 -1.09 10.65 -13.15
N GLY A 145 0.20 10.83 -13.43
CA GLY A 145 1.13 9.75 -13.66
C GLY A 145 1.47 8.99 -12.37
N PHE A 146 2.65 8.37 -12.33
CA PHE A 146 3.16 7.75 -11.12
C PHE A 146 3.50 8.81 -10.06
N VAL A 147 2.76 8.81 -8.96
CA VAL A 147 2.86 9.87 -7.97
C VAL A 147 4.10 9.69 -7.07
N ILE A 148 5.03 10.63 -7.16
CA ILE A 148 6.20 10.74 -6.29
C ILE A 148 5.86 11.63 -5.09
N ALA A 149 6.00 11.08 -3.89
CA ALA A 149 5.74 11.76 -2.63
C ALA A 149 6.73 11.32 -1.54
N LYS A 150 6.81 12.06 -0.44
CA LYS A 150 7.62 11.68 0.74
C LYS A 150 7.18 10.35 1.34
N ALA A 151 5.88 10.17 1.50
CA ALA A 151 5.33 8.93 2.03
C ALA A 151 5.40 7.80 1.00
N ALA A 152 5.77 6.62 1.46
CA ALA A 152 5.82 5.42 0.62
C ALA A 152 4.48 4.68 0.70
N TYR A 153 3.80 4.55 -0.45
CA TYR A 153 2.53 3.84 -0.56
C TYR A 153 2.52 2.93 -1.78
N GLY A 154 1.97 1.73 -1.65
CA GLY A 154 1.71 0.82 -2.77
C GLY A 154 2.88 0.68 -3.74
N GLY A 155 2.70 1.10 -4.99
CA GLY A 155 3.74 1.08 -6.02
C GLY A 155 4.97 1.92 -5.66
N GLY A 156 4.81 3.05 -4.97
CA GLY A 156 5.94 3.88 -4.52
C GLY A 156 6.82 3.19 -3.48
N ALA A 157 6.24 2.34 -2.62
CA ALA A 157 7.00 1.51 -1.68
C ALA A 157 7.78 0.41 -2.41
N LEU A 158 7.17 -0.22 -3.42
CA LEU A 158 7.81 -1.25 -4.23
C LEU A 158 8.99 -0.68 -5.04
N ILE A 159 8.82 0.46 -5.70
CA ILE A 159 9.89 1.13 -6.44
C ILE A 159 11.08 1.45 -5.53
N ARG A 160 10.83 1.97 -4.31
CA ARG A 160 11.89 2.21 -3.30
C ARG A 160 12.62 0.92 -2.92
N ALA A 161 11.89 -0.17 -2.73
CA ALA A 161 12.48 -1.46 -2.39
C ALA A 161 13.35 -2.01 -3.53
N LEU A 162 12.89 -1.94 -4.76
CA LEU A 162 13.68 -2.32 -5.95
C LEU A 162 14.93 -1.43 -6.11
N ALA A 163 14.80 -0.14 -5.83
CA ALA A 163 15.91 0.80 -5.88
C ALA A 163 16.96 0.55 -4.78
N ALA A 164 16.55 0.08 -3.60
CA ALA A 164 17.44 -0.21 -2.47
C ALA A 164 18.15 -1.57 -2.57
N LEU A 165 17.62 -2.47 -3.36
CA LEU A 165 18.14 -3.82 -3.57
C LEU A 165 18.90 -3.90 -4.91
N PRO A 166 19.85 -4.83 -5.06
CA PRO A 166 20.59 -5.00 -6.30
C PRO A 166 19.76 -5.74 -7.38
N LEU A 167 18.49 -5.41 -7.46
CA LEU A 167 17.52 -6.04 -8.35
C LEU A 167 17.25 -5.15 -9.57
N GLU A 168 17.12 -5.79 -10.74
CA GLU A 168 16.63 -5.17 -11.97
C GLU A 168 15.35 -5.86 -12.43
N LEU A 169 14.41 -5.09 -12.95
CA LEU A 169 13.18 -5.63 -13.51
C LEU A 169 13.46 -6.38 -14.82
N PRO A 170 12.60 -7.35 -15.20
CA PRO A 170 12.65 -7.95 -16.52
C PRO A 170 12.53 -6.88 -17.61
N GLU A 171 13.11 -7.13 -18.77
CA GLU A 171 13.20 -6.14 -19.84
C GLU A 171 11.86 -5.54 -20.28
N PRO A 172 10.76 -6.32 -20.44
CA PRO A 172 9.47 -5.75 -20.82
C PRO A 172 8.92 -4.73 -19.81
N GLU A 173 9.02 -5.05 -18.53
CA GLU A 173 8.56 -4.17 -17.45
C GLU A 173 9.47 -2.95 -17.29
N ARG A 174 10.78 -3.14 -17.41
CA ARG A 174 11.76 -2.06 -17.30
C ARG A 174 11.56 -0.97 -18.33
N HIS A 175 11.22 -1.34 -19.57
CA HIS A 175 11.01 -0.41 -20.68
C HIS A 175 9.57 0.08 -20.84
N SER A 176 8.64 -0.30 -19.96
CA SER A 176 7.29 0.26 -19.97
C SER A 176 7.36 1.76 -19.73
N SER A 177 6.69 2.55 -20.59
CA SER A 177 6.62 4.01 -20.45
C SER A 177 5.94 4.38 -19.12
N PHE A 178 6.53 5.31 -18.37
CA PHE A 178 6.08 5.59 -17.00
C PHE A 178 6.30 7.05 -16.64
N ALA A 179 5.33 7.90 -16.98
CA ALA A 179 5.35 9.30 -16.63
C ALA A 179 5.16 9.50 -15.13
N ALA A 180 5.97 10.36 -14.53
CA ALA A 180 5.90 10.71 -13.12
C ALA A 180 5.04 11.95 -12.89
N THR A 181 4.50 12.07 -11.67
CA THR A 181 3.83 13.26 -11.15
C THR A 181 4.36 13.56 -9.77
N ALA A 182 4.93 14.74 -9.54
CA ALA A 182 5.24 15.17 -8.19
C ALA A 182 3.92 15.44 -7.43
N VAL A 183 3.79 14.96 -6.21
CA VAL A 183 2.60 15.24 -5.40
C VAL A 183 2.40 16.74 -5.18
N SER A 184 3.47 17.52 -5.16
CA SER A 184 3.44 18.98 -5.09
C SER A 184 2.74 19.62 -6.30
N ASP A 185 2.85 19.02 -7.48
CA ASP A 185 2.19 19.58 -8.68
C ASP A 185 0.69 19.32 -8.63
N LEU A 186 0.24 18.18 -8.09
CA LEU A 186 -1.17 17.97 -7.78
C LEU A 186 -1.68 18.97 -6.74
N CYS A 187 -0.90 19.25 -5.69
CA CYS A 187 -1.25 20.25 -4.69
C CYS A 187 -1.38 21.64 -5.31
N LYS A 188 -0.41 22.08 -6.12
CA LYS A 188 -0.46 23.36 -6.85
C LYS A 188 -1.67 23.43 -7.79
N THR A 189 -1.96 22.34 -8.51
CA THR A 189 -3.12 22.26 -9.41
C THR A 189 -4.43 22.44 -8.68
N VAL A 190 -4.63 21.71 -7.55
CA VAL A 190 -5.86 21.85 -6.75
C VAL A 190 -5.96 23.26 -6.14
N ALA A 191 -4.87 23.84 -5.69
CA ALA A 191 -4.85 25.21 -5.18
C ALA A 191 -5.17 26.24 -6.27
N HIS A 192 -4.66 26.06 -7.50
CA HIS A 192 -4.99 26.86 -8.68
C HIS A 192 -6.49 26.80 -8.97
N ILE A 193 -7.07 25.60 -9.05
CA ILE A 193 -8.50 25.39 -9.28
C ILE A 193 -9.32 26.10 -8.19
N ALA A 194 -8.96 25.92 -6.92
CA ALA A 194 -9.67 26.54 -5.80
C ALA A 194 -9.62 28.07 -5.87
N SER A 195 -8.50 28.64 -6.28
CA SER A 195 -8.36 30.09 -6.45
C SER A 195 -9.21 30.62 -7.61
N ARG A 196 -9.22 29.95 -8.75
CA ARG A 196 -10.03 30.30 -9.93
C ARG A 196 -11.52 30.17 -9.64
N TRP A 197 -11.94 29.09 -9.00
CA TRP A 197 -13.33 28.90 -8.58
C TRP A 197 -13.81 30.02 -7.66
N ARG A 198 -12.96 30.42 -6.68
CA ARG A 198 -13.24 31.52 -5.78
C ARG A 198 -13.35 32.88 -6.50
N SER A 199 -12.57 33.12 -7.54
CA SER A 199 -12.64 34.37 -8.34
C SER A 199 -13.84 34.46 -9.28
N GLY A 200 -14.70 33.43 -9.28
CA GLY A 200 -15.96 33.46 -10.04
C GLY A 200 -15.92 32.74 -11.39
N ASP A 201 -14.81 32.09 -11.71
CA ASP A 201 -14.72 31.24 -12.89
C ASP A 201 -15.63 30.01 -12.70
N LYS A 202 -16.64 29.86 -13.56
CA LYS A 202 -17.70 28.85 -13.44
C LYS A 202 -17.76 27.88 -14.63
N ASP A 203 -16.92 28.08 -15.64
CA ASP A 203 -16.87 27.21 -16.82
C ASP A 203 -15.83 26.12 -16.64
N TRP A 204 -16.27 25.02 -16.00
CA TRP A 204 -15.41 23.90 -15.63
C TRP A 204 -16.00 22.56 -16.09
N GLU A 205 -15.50 22.08 -17.22
CA GLU A 205 -15.69 20.73 -17.76
C GLU A 205 -14.35 20.27 -18.32
N LYS A 206 -13.38 20.04 -17.42
CA LYS A 206 -11.98 19.87 -17.78
C LYS A 206 -11.48 18.46 -17.46
N THR A 207 -10.59 17.97 -18.30
CA THR A 207 -9.80 16.77 -18.02
C THR A 207 -8.33 17.06 -18.31
N TRP A 208 -7.47 16.91 -17.30
CA TRP A 208 -6.05 17.22 -17.40
C TRP A 208 -5.19 16.02 -17.05
N ASP A 209 -4.22 15.72 -17.89
CA ASP A 209 -3.13 14.80 -17.56
C ASP A 209 -2.06 15.57 -16.81
N VAL A 210 -1.92 15.32 -15.51
CA VAL A 210 -1.00 16.06 -14.64
C VAL A 210 0.25 15.20 -14.43
N MET A 211 1.26 15.38 -15.29
CA MET A 211 2.48 14.57 -15.27
C MET A 211 3.64 15.28 -15.97
N GLU A 212 4.83 14.72 -15.84
CA GLU A 212 6.01 15.22 -16.55
C GLU A 212 5.80 15.18 -18.08
N GLU A 213 6.37 16.15 -18.78
CA GLU A 213 6.22 16.33 -20.23
C GLU A 213 6.91 15.22 -21.03
N SER A 214 8.06 14.78 -20.57
CA SER A 214 8.86 13.75 -21.22
C SER A 214 8.89 12.49 -20.37
N PRO A 215 7.97 11.54 -20.63
CA PRO A 215 7.89 10.34 -19.82
C PRO A 215 9.13 9.47 -19.98
N GLY A 216 9.71 9.05 -18.86
CA GLY A 216 10.71 7.99 -18.81
C GLY A 216 10.09 6.60 -18.87
N THR A 217 10.86 5.63 -18.41
CA THR A 217 10.46 4.24 -18.24
C THR A 217 10.38 3.87 -16.75
N VAL A 218 9.81 2.72 -16.43
CA VAL A 218 9.85 2.19 -15.06
C VAL A 218 11.29 2.04 -14.59
N GLY A 219 12.21 1.61 -15.48
CA GLY A 219 13.64 1.52 -15.20
C GLY A 219 14.25 2.86 -14.82
N ASP A 220 13.89 3.94 -15.53
CA ASP A 220 14.38 5.30 -15.24
C ASP A 220 13.90 5.78 -13.86
N ILE A 221 12.64 5.50 -13.51
CA ILE A 221 12.11 5.83 -12.18
C ILE A 221 12.85 5.05 -11.09
N VAL A 222 13.06 3.73 -11.28
CA VAL A 222 13.85 2.92 -10.32
C VAL A 222 15.27 3.45 -10.20
N ALA A 223 15.92 3.83 -11.32
CA ALA A 223 17.27 4.40 -11.33
C ALA A 223 17.32 5.75 -10.62
N ALA A 224 16.33 6.62 -10.82
CA ALA A 224 16.22 7.89 -10.12
C ALA A 224 16.11 7.70 -8.59
N PHE A 225 15.23 6.79 -8.14
CA PHE A 225 15.14 6.43 -6.72
C PHE A 225 16.43 5.81 -6.19
N ARG A 226 17.09 4.93 -6.97
CA ARG A 226 18.36 4.30 -6.59
C ARG A 226 19.44 5.34 -6.35
N SER A 227 19.60 6.29 -7.27
CA SER A 227 20.52 7.43 -7.12
C SER A 227 20.18 8.25 -5.88
N HIS A 228 18.90 8.56 -5.69
CA HIS A 228 18.41 9.38 -4.58
C HIS A 228 18.70 8.77 -3.20
N ILE A 229 18.45 7.47 -3.02
CA ILE A 229 18.71 6.80 -1.73
C ILE A 229 20.17 6.33 -1.56
N GLY A 230 21.04 6.55 -2.54
CA GLY A 230 22.41 6.07 -2.53
C GLY A 230 22.48 4.54 -2.55
N GLY A 231 21.65 3.92 -3.37
CA GLY A 231 21.66 2.47 -3.60
C GLY A 231 22.83 2.02 -4.47
N THR A 232 23.19 0.73 -4.35
CA THR A 232 24.19 0.11 -5.21
C THR A 232 23.62 -0.21 -6.59
N GLY A 233 24.49 -0.39 -7.59
CA GLY A 233 24.05 -0.84 -8.92
C GLY A 233 23.29 -2.18 -8.89
N SER A 234 22.42 -2.41 -9.85
CA SER A 234 21.74 -3.70 -10.03
C SER A 234 22.70 -4.73 -10.67
N TRP A 235 22.71 -5.93 -10.13
CA TRP A 235 23.48 -7.04 -10.67
C TRP A 235 22.66 -8.33 -10.82
N LEU A 236 21.44 -8.36 -10.28
CA LEU A 236 20.52 -9.48 -10.36
C LEU A 236 19.28 -9.10 -11.18
N VAL A 237 19.19 -9.56 -12.41
CA VAL A 237 18.04 -9.37 -13.29
C VAL A 237 16.96 -10.40 -12.91
N LEU A 238 15.80 -9.91 -12.51
CA LEU A 238 14.63 -10.76 -12.24
C LEU A 238 14.12 -11.37 -13.55
N GLN A 239 13.87 -12.65 -13.54
CA GLN A 239 13.25 -13.32 -14.67
C GLN A 239 11.72 -13.10 -14.65
N GLY A 240 11.09 -13.03 -15.82
CA GLY A 240 9.65 -12.78 -15.92
C GLY A 240 8.78 -13.78 -15.13
N TRP A 241 9.21 -15.07 -15.06
CA TRP A 241 8.52 -16.08 -14.25
C TRP A 241 8.60 -15.81 -12.75
N MET A 242 9.71 -15.23 -12.25
CA MET A 242 9.86 -14.84 -10.84
C MET A 242 8.89 -13.72 -10.48
N LEU A 243 8.71 -12.74 -11.36
CA LEU A 243 7.76 -11.67 -11.20
C LEU A 243 6.32 -12.19 -11.19
N SER A 244 6.01 -13.14 -12.09
CA SER A 244 4.69 -13.78 -12.13
C SER A 244 4.42 -14.61 -10.88
N LEU A 245 5.40 -15.37 -10.39
CA LEU A 245 5.28 -16.12 -9.13
C LEU A 245 5.06 -15.17 -7.95
N GLY A 246 5.83 -14.07 -7.89
CA GLY A 246 5.65 -13.04 -6.87
C GLY A 246 4.25 -12.41 -6.89
N ALA A 247 3.71 -12.16 -8.09
CA ALA A 247 2.36 -11.64 -8.25
C ALA A 247 1.28 -12.62 -7.77
N THR A 248 1.41 -13.90 -8.14
CA THR A 248 0.50 -14.96 -7.69
C THR A 248 0.56 -15.14 -6.17
N ALA A 249 1.76 -15.15 -5.58
CA ALA A 249 1.93 -15.17 -4.14
C ALA A 249 1.31 -13.95 -3.47
N GLY A 250 1.43 -12.77 -4.08
CA GLY A 250 0.78 -11.55 -3.63
C GLY A 250 -0.75 -11.64 -3.68
N ASP A 251 -1.32 -12.23 -4.73
CA ASP A 251 -2.77 -12.45 -4.82
C ASP A 251 -3.27 -13.44 -3.74
N MET A 252 -2.51 -14.51 -3.48
CA MET A 252 -2.79 -15.44 -2.37
C MET A 252 -2.70 -14.75 -0.99
N ALA A 253 -1.66 -13.96 -0.77
CA ALA A 253 -1.51 -13.20 0.46
C ALA A 253 -2.65 -12.19 0.66
N ALA A 254 -3.17 -11.60 -0.42
CA ALA A 254 -4.32 -10.71 -0.34
C ALA A 254 -5.61 -11.44 0.11
N TRP A 255 -5.79 -12.69 -0.30
CA TRP A 255 -6.88 -13.54 0.19
C TRP A 255 -6.77 -13.80 1.70
N LEU A 256 -5.56 -13.87 2.24
CA LEU A 256 -5.28 -13.96 3.68
C LEU A 256 -5.35 -12.60 4.41
N GLY A 257 -5.82 -11.54 3.75
CA GLY A 257 -6.00 -10.19 4.32
C GLY A 257 -4.79 -9.28 4.26
N TRP A 258 -3.67 -9.71 3.67
CA TRP A 258 -2.49 -8.88 3.45
C TRP A 258 -2.73 -7.91 2.27
N LYS A 259 -1.93 -6.85 2.20
CA LYS A 259 -2.02 -5.85 1.12
C LYS A 259 -0.66 -5.69 0.42
N PRO A 260 -0.14 -6.75 -0.22
CA PRO A 260 1.14 -6.66 -0.90
C PRO A 260 1.02 -5.74 -2.13
N PRO A 261 2.07 -4.98 -2.46
CA PRO A 261 2.06 -4.10 -3.63
C PRO A 261 2.28 -4.88 -4.93
N ILE A 262 2.93 -6.06 -4.85
CA ILE A 262 3.14 -6.93 -6.00
C ILE A 262 1.93 -7.87 -6.09
N ARG A 263 1.08 -7.62 -7.07
CA ARG A 263 -0.09 -8.43 -7.43
C ARG A 263 -0.28 -8.40 -8.94
N SER A 264 -1.05 -9.33 -9.46
CA SER A 264 -1.31 -9.43 -10.90
C SER A 264 -1.83 -8.12 -11.50
N THR A 265 -2.74 -7.42 -10.83
CA THR A 265 -3.25 -6.11 -11.28
C THR A 265 -2.14 -5.06 -11.38
N ALA A 266 -1.23 -5.00 -10.40
CA ALA A 266 -0.16 -4.00 -10.40
C ALA A 266 0.82 -4.23 -11.56
N ILE A 267 1.14 -5.49 -11.87
CA ILE A 267 1.99 -5.83 -13.03
C ILE A 267 1.29 -5.49 -14.35
N GLN A 268 -0.01 -5.78 -14.45
CA GLN A 268 -0.79 -5.44 -15.65
C GLN A 268 -0.86 -3.92 -15.87
N GLU A 269 -1.09 -3.13 -14.81
CA GLU A 269 -1.06 -1.66 -14.91
C GLU A 269 0.34 -1.13 -15.26
N MET A 270 1.41 -1.75 -14.73
CA MET A 270 2.78 -1.42 -15.10
C MET A 270 3.03 -1.68 -16.60
N ARG A 271 2.59 -2.82 -17.12
CA ARG A 271 2.71 -3.17 -18.56
C ARG A 271 1.85 -2.31 -19.46
N ARG A 272 0.67 -1.88 -18.97
CA ARG A 272 -0.18 -0.89 -19.67
C ARG A 272 0.60 0.40 -19.88
N GLY A 273 1.49 0.70 -18.96
CA GLY A 273 2.24 1.95 -18.95
C GLY A 273 1.43 3.13 -18.39
N VAL A 274 2.14 4.20 -18.14
CA VAL A 274 1.58 5.47 -17.66
C VAL A 274 1.97 6.54 -18.67
N ARG A 275 1.00 6.93 -19.50
CA ARG A 275 1.17 7.90 -20.61
C ARG A 275 0.03 8.89 -20.61
N GLY A 276 0.30 10.13 -20.98
CA GLY A 276 -0.69 11.18 -21.15
C GLY A 276 -0.07 12.37 -21.84
N ASP A 277 -0.87 13.40 -22.07
CA ASP A 277 -0.44 14.66 -22.65
C ASP A 277 -0.70 15.80 -21.67
N PRO A 278 0.34 16.34 -21.00
CA PRO A 278 0.19 17.41 -20.02
C PRO A 278 0.02 18.80 -20.65
N GLN A 279 0.07 18.95 -21.99
CA GLN A 279 0.11 20.23 -22.64
C GLN A 279 -1.09 21.11 -22.29
N LEU A 280 -2.31 20.56 -22.37
CA LEU A 280 -3.53 21.30 -22.03
C LEU A 280 -3.53 21.80 -20.57
N TRP A 281 -3.05 20.97 -19.62
CA TRP A 281 -2.92 21.37 -18.23
C TRP A 281 -1.89 22.50 -18.05
N MET A 282 -0.75 22.41 -18.72
CA MET A 282 0.29 23.43 -18.68
C MET A 282 -0.21 24.76 -19.26
N ASP A 283 -0.85 24.72 -20.41
CA ASP A 283 -1.36 25.93 -21.10
C ASP A 283 -2.46 26.63 -20.28
N GLU A 284 -3.37 25.88 -19.68
CA GLU A 284 -4.49 26.45 -18.94
C GLU A 284 -4.13 26.90 -17.52
N THR A 285 -3.10 26.29 -16.91
CA THR A 285 -2.72 26.61 -15.53
C THR A 285 -1.46 27.45 -15.41
N GLY A 286 -0.61 27.48 -16.44
CA GLY A 286 0.73 28.08 -16.39
C GLY A 286 1.69 27.30 -15.48
N LEU A 287 1.33 26.11 -15.03
CA LEU A 287 2.18 25.29 -14.18
C LEU A 287 3.15 24.45 -15.02
N VAL A 288 4.37 24.31 -14.53
CA VAL A 288 5.40 23.48 -15.16
C VAL A 288 5.58 22.22 -14.31
N PRO A 289 5.45 21.02 -14.89
CA PRO A 289 5.62 19.76 -14.16
C PRO A 289 7.08 19.57 -13.73
N LEU A 290 7.26 19.00 -12.55
CA LEU A 290 8.57 18.53 -12.09
C LEU A 290 8.88 17.17 -12.74
N SER A 291 10.12 17.02 -13.19
CA SER A 291 10.62 15.70 -13.58
C SER A 291 10.70 14.76 -12.36
N ALA A 292 10.72 13.46 -12.60
CA ALA A 292 10.90 12.48 -11.52
C ALA A 292 12.15 12.76 -10.66
N ARG A 293 13.25 13.18 -11.30
CA ARG A 293 14.50 13.50 -10.62
C ARG A 293 14.38 14.76 -9.76
N ASP A 294 13.74 15.81 -10.27
CA ASP A 294 13.55 17.06 -9.54
C ASP A 294 12.59 16.87 -8.36
N ALA A 295 11.51 16.09 -8.56
CA ALA A 295 10.58 15.74 -7.50
C ALA A 295 11.27 15.00 -6.35
N LEU A 296 12.23 14.12 -6.65
CA LEU A 296 13.02 13.42 -5.64
C LEU A 296 14.06 14.35 -4.99
N SER A 297 14.76 15.17 -5.75
CA SER A 297 15.80 16.06 -5.23
C SER A 297 15.24 17.12 -4.27
N ALA A 298 13.98 17.50 -4.43
CA ALA A 298 13.27 18.39 -3.51
C ALA A 298 13.06 17.79 -2.09
N THR A 299 13.35 16.50 -1.90
CA THR A 299 13.21 15.82 -0.62
C THR A 299 14.47 15.04 -0.30
N PRO A 300 15.21 15.39 0.76
CA PRO A 300 16.45 14.66 1.09
C PRO A 300 16.14 13.22 1.50
N ALA A 301 16.92 12.26 1.00
CA ALA A 301 16.86 10.86 1.42
C ALA A 301 17.47 10.72 2.83
N THR A 302 16.65 10.29 3.77
CA THR A 302 17.06 10.07 5.16
C THR A 302 17.42 8.61 5.42
N VAL A 303 18.03 8.33 6.58
CA VAL A 303 18.30 6.96 7.05
C VAL A 303 16.98 6.16 7.16
N GLN A 304 15.90 6.80 7.61
CA GLN A 304 14.59 6.15 7.71
C GLN A 304 14.09 5.65 6.34
N GLU A 305 14.24 6.46 5.29
CA GLU A 305 13.85 6.08 3.93
C GLU A 305 14.68 4.91 3.41
N LYS A 306 15.99 4.92 3.67
CA LYS A 306 16.90 3.81 3.31
C LYS A 306 16.52 2.51 4.03
N TRP A 307 16.24 2.58 5.32
CA TRP A 307 15.82 1.42 6.10
C TRP A 307 14.48 0.90 5.63
N PHE A 308 13.50 1.77 5.46
CA PHE A 308 12.20 1.38 4.91
C PHE A 308 12.35 0.64 3.57
N ALA A 309 13.09 1.22 2.63
CA ALA A 309 13.30 0.65 1.31
C ALA A 309 13.96 -0.74 1.36
N ARG A 310 15.00 -0.92 2.20
CA ARG A 310 15.70 -2.20 2.37
C ARG A 310 14.87 -3.26 3.07
N LEU A 311 14.08 -2.86 4.07
CA LEU A 311 13.31 -3.78 4.91
C LEU A 311 11.95 -4.15 4.30
N TYR A 312 11.46 -3.39 3.33
CA TYR A 312 10.10 -3.54 2.82
C TYR A 312 9.78 -4.94 2.28
N LEU A 313 10.63 -5.48 1.39
CA LEU A 313 10.47 -6.84 0.89
C LEU A 313 10.93 -7.90 1.90
N LEU A 314 11.91 -7.58 2.75
CA LEU A 314 12.37 -8.47 3.81
C LEU A 314 11.30 -8.74 4.86
N LYS A 315 10.40 -7.80 5.13
CA LYS A 315 9.23 -8.01 5.99
C LYS A 315 8.36 -9.17 5.49
N ALA A 316 8.04 -9.18 4.21
CA ALA A 316 7.25 -10.25 3.61
C ALA A 316 8.00 -11.59 3.66
N LEU A 317 9.29 -11.58 3.32
CA LEU A 317 10.14 -12.77 3.39
C LEU A 317 10.21 -13.34 4.81
N ALA A 318 10.41 -12.49 5.82
CA ALA A 318 10.47 -12.90 7.22
C ALA A 318 9.15 -13.57 7.68
N LEU A 319 8.00 -12.97 7.33
CA LEU A 319 6.69 -13.56 7.66
C LEU A 319 6.49 -14.92 6.99
N VAL A 320 6.80 -15.03 5.69
CA VAL A 320 6.70 -16.31 4.96
C VAL A 320 7.64 -17.36 5.55
N THR A 321 8.88 -16.97 5.89
CA THR A 321 9.84 -17.86 6.55
C THR A 321 9.31 -18.38 7.89
N LEU A 322 8.70 -17.52 8.70
CA LEU A 322 8.11 -17.92 9.98
C LEU A 322 6.90 -18.87 9.79
N VAL A 323 6.05 -18.61 8.81
CA VAL A 323 4.92 -19.51 8.49
C VAL A 323 5.44 -20.89 8.11
N ILE A 324 6.42 -20.94 7.20
CA ILE A 324 7.04 -22.21 6.76
C ILE A 324 7.73 -22.90 7.95
N PHE A 325 8.50 -22.16 8.75
CA PHE A 325 9.20 -22.69 9.92
C PHE A 325 8.22 -23.41 10.86
N TRP A 326 7.15 -22.75 11.29
CA TRP A 326 6.18 -23.31 12.22
C TRP A 326 5.37 -24.46 11.61
N CYS A 327 4.85 -24.30 10.39
CA CYS A 327 4.03 -25.34 9.76
C CYS A 327 4.84 -26.59 9.40
N VAL A 328 6.08 -26.41 8.88
CA VAL A 328 6.93 -27.55 8.51
C VAL A 328 7.47 -28.24 9.74
N SER A 329 7.91 -27.49 10.77
CA SER A 329 8.39 -28.07 12.04
C SER A 329 7.31 -28.94 12.67
N GLY A 330 6.10 -28.38 12.87
CA GLY A 330 4.98 -29.14 13.41
C GLY A 330 4.56 -30.32 12.52
N GLY A 331 4.56 -30.12 11.19
CA GLY A 331 4.24 -31.17 10.22
C GLY A 331 5.23 -32.35 10.28
N ILE A 332 6.52 -32.08 10.36
CA ILE A 332 7.55 -33.12 10.52
C ILE A 332 7.37 -33.85 11.86
N ALA A 333 7.20 -33.11 12.95
CA ALA A 333 7.02 -33.69 14.28
C ALA A 333 5.74 -34.55 14.40
N LEU A 334 4.68 -34.18 13.64
CA LEU A 334 3.43 -34.95 13.60
C LEU A 334 3.48 -36.20 12.71
N THR A 335 4.41 -36.26 11.76
CA THR A 335 4.48 -37.32 10.74
C THR A 335 5.80 -38.06 10.77
N LEU A 336 6.74 -37.66 9.95
CA LEU A 336 8.04 -38.34 9.73
C LEU A 336 8.90 -38.42 11.02
N GLY A 337 8.87 -37.38 11.84
CA GLY A 337 9.63 -37.26 13.08
C GLY A 337 8.89 -37.75 14.34
N PHE A 338 7.65 -38.21 14.20
CA PHE A 338 6.78 -38.49 15.34
C PHE A 338 7.38 -39.51 16.34
N ALA A 339 7.92 -40.62 15.83
CA ALA A 339 8.56 -41.63 16.69
C ALA A 339 9.77 -41.08 17.43
N ALA A 340 10.60 -40.26 16.78
CA ALA A 340 11.78 -39.66 17.37
C ALA A 340 11.39 -38.59 18.41
N ALA A 341 10.44 -37.71 18.09
CA ALA A 341 9.95 -36.70 19.03
C ALA A 341 9.34 -37.30 20.31
N ARG A 342 8.51 -38.33 20.16
CA ARG A 342 7.95 -39.09 21.28
C ARG A 342 9.05 -39.77 22.12
N ARG A 343 10.06 -40.34 21.48
CA ARG A 343 11.17 -41.04 22.18
C ARG A 343 11.92 -40.10 23.10
N ILE A 344 12.15 -38.84 22.73
CA ILE A 344 12.76 -37.83 23.59
C ILE A 344 12.04 -37.74 24.94
N LEU A 345 10.69 -37.76 24.93
CA LEU A 345 9.88 -37.69 26.18
C LEU A 345 9.91 -39.00 26.93
N LEU A 346 9.88 -40.15 26.26
CA LEU A 346 9.97 -41.47 26.90
C LEU A 346 11.31 -41.66 27.62
N ASP A 347 12.41 -41.21 27.03
CA ASP A 347 13.76 -41.28 27.61
C ASP A 347 13.90 -40.42 28.86
N GLN A 348 12.98 -39.43 29.07
CA GLN A 348 12.86 -38.63 30.30
C GLN A 348 11.88 -39.20 31.32
N GLY A 349 11.39 -40.44 31.15
CA GLY A 349 10.51 -41.13 32.09
C GLY A 349 9.01 -40.82 31.95
N PHE A 350 8.59 -40.10 30.91
CA PHE A 350 7.16 -39.90 30.66
C PHE A 350 6.47 -41.21 30.27
N SER A 351 5.24 -41.44 30.75
CA SER A 351 4.45 -42.58 30.30
C SER A 351 4.16 -42.52 28.79
N PHE A 352 3.96 -43.69 28.17
CA PHE A 352 3.72 -43.79 26.73
C PHE A 352 2.54 -42.91 26.28
N GLY A 353 1.41 -42.96 27.00
CA GLY A 353 0.22 -42.14 26.67
C GLY A 353 0.49 -40.64 26.78
N LEU A 354 1.19 -40.21 27.80
CA LEU A 354 1.54 -38.79 28.00
C LEU A 354 2.53 -38.29 26.93
N ALA A 355 3.58 -39.06 26.63
CA ALA A 355 4.54 -38.75 25.61
C ALA A 355 3.89 -38.66 24.21
N HIS A 356 2.97 -39.58 23.89
CA HIS A 356 2.21 -39.61 22.67
C HIS A 356 1.30 -38.36 22.56
N GLY A 357 0.53 -38.06 23.60
CA GLY A 357 -0.38 -36.91 23.63
C GLY A 357 0.33 -35.57 23.54
N LEU A 358 1.46 -35.41 24.30
CA LEU A 358 2.26 -34.18 24.25
C LEU A 358 2.89 -33.94 22.85
N THR A 359 3.38 -35.00 22.20
CA THR A 359 3.93 -34.88 20.84
C THR A 359 2.87 -34.42 19.84
N ILE A 360 1.66 -34.97 19.91
CA ILE A 360 0.55 -34.51 19.04
C ILE A 360 0.19 -33.06 19.36
N ALA A 361 -0.01 -32.75 20.64
CA ALA A 361 -0.46 -31.41 21.06
C ALA A 361 0.55 -30.32 20.68
N SER A 362 1.85 -30.56 20.90
CA SER A 362 2.90 -29.59 20.53
C SER A 362 3.00 -29.42 19.01
N SER A 363 2.91 -30.50 18.25
CA SER A 363 2.94 -30.45 16.78
C SER A 363 1.75 -29.68 16.20
N LEU A 364 0.54 -29.92 16.73
CA LEU A 364 -0.65 -29.16 16.32
C LEU A 364 -0.57 -27.69 16.73
N LEU A 365 0.02 -27.39 17.88
CA LEU A 365 0.21 -26.02 18.34
C LEU A 365 1.21 -25.27 17.43
N ASP A 366 2.30 -25.92 17.02
CA ASP A 366 3.25 -25.36 16.06
C ASP A 366 2.56 -25.02 14.73
N ILE A 367 1.81 -25.96 14.15
CA ILE A 367 1.06 -25.73 12.90
C ILE A 367 0.05 -24.59 13.10
N SER A 368 -0.67 -24.55 14.21
CA SER A 368 -1.65 -23.51 14.52
C SER A 368 -1.00 -22.13 14.58
N ILE A 369 0.19 -22.00 15.17
CA ILE A 369 0.96 -20.76 15.21
C ILE A 369 1.32 -20.32 13.79
N GLY A 370 1.82 -21.23 12.95
CA GLY A 370 2.12 -20.94 11.55
C GLY A 370 0.90 -20.40 10.80
N LEU A 371 -0.26 -21.03 10.95
CA LEU A 371 -1.51 -20.60 10.34
C LEU A 371 -2.00 -19.24 10.89
N LEU A 372 -1.87 -19.01 12.20
CA LEU A 372 -2.20 -17.70 12.79
C LEU A 372 -1.30 -16.58 12.25
N ILE A 373 -0.01 -16.83 12.02
CA ILE A 373 0.92 -15.87 11.41
C ILE A 373 0.53 -15.64 9.94
N ALA A 374 0.11 -16.66 9.21
CA ALA A 374 -0.26 -16.55 7.80
C ALA A 374 -1.43 -15.60 7.56
N VAL A 375 -2.41 -15.54 8.46
CA VAL A 375 -3.61 -14.71 8.34
C VAL A 375 -3.38 -13.34 9.00
N ARG A 376 -3.56 -12.25 8.24
CA ARG A 376 -3.26 -10.88 8.73
C ARG A 376 -3.99 -10.51 10.03
N ALA A 377 -5.23 -10.91 10.17
CA ALA A 377 -6.06 -10.58 11.34
C ALA A 377 -5.52 -11.20 12.65
N THR A 378 -4.92 -12.38 12.56
CA THR A 378 -4.42 -13.16 13.69
C THR A 378 -2.90 -13.15 13.81
N ALA A 379 -2.18 -12.54 12.86
CA ALA A 379 -0.71 -12.58 12.78
C ALA A 379 -0.03 -12.09 14.07
N ARG A 380 -0.57 -11.05 14.72
CA ARG A 380 -0.05 -10.53 16.00
C ARG A 380 -0.13 -11.59 17.10
N ILE A 381 -1.26 -12.28 17.18
CA ILE A 381 -1.49 -13.35 18.18
C ILE A 381 -0.52 -14.50 17.88
N GLY A 382 -0.41 -14.92 16.62
CA GLY A 382 0.51 -15.97 16.19
C GLY A 382 1.98 -15.68 16.53
N LEU A 383 2.44 -14.45 16.27
CA LEU A 383 3.82 -14.03 16.60
C LEU A 383 4.08 -14.04 18.11
N ILE A 384 3.16 -13.53 18.92
CA ILE A 384 3.28 -13.54 20.39
C ILE A 384 3.27 -14.99 20.92
N ALA A 385 2.31 -15.80 20.47
CA ALA A 385 2.22 -17.20 20.86
C ALA A 385 3.47 -17.99 20.46
N GLY A 386 4.03 -17.73 19.27
CA GLY A 386 5.27 -18.34 18.81
C GLY A 386 6.48 -17.98 19.68
N ILE A 387 6.59 -16.72 20.10
CA ILE A 387 7.65 -16.29 21.04
C ILE A 387 7.51 -17.03 22.38
N LEU A 388 6.28 -17.04 22.93
CA LEU A 388 6.03 -17.69 24.22
C LEU A 388 6.29 -19.20 24.16
N LEU A 389 5.85 -19.87 23.12
CA LEU A 389 6.07 -21.30 22.93
C LEU A 389 7.56 -21.61 22.71
N SER A 390 8.28 -20.80 21.93
CA SER A 390 9.73 -20.94 21.73
C SER A 390 10.48 -20.82 23.07
N LEU A 391 10.13 -19.85 23.90
CA LEU A 391 10.70 -19.70 25.25
C LEU A 391 10.34 -20.92 26.13
N GLY A 392 9.11 -21.40 26.04
CA GLY A 392 8.68 -22.61 26.75
C GLY A 392 9.48 -23.85 26.34
N TYR A 393 9.75 -24.03 25.05
CA TYR A 393 10.62 -25.14 24.57
C TYR A 393 12.06 -24.98 25.06
N MET A 394 12.64 -23.78 25.04
CA MET A 394 13.99 -23.54 25.53
C MET A 394 14.10 -23.81 27.01
N ILE A 395 13.16 -23.31 27.82
CA ILE A 395 13.14 -23.52 29.28
C ILE A 395 12.88 -25.01 29.59
N GLY A 396 11.89 -25.61 28.97
CA GLY A 396 11.56 -27.04 29.16
C GLY A 396 12.74 -27.93 28.82
N ALA A 397 13.43 -27.67 27.70
CA ALA A 397 14.62 -28.42 27.35
C ALA A 397 15.79 -28.20 28.32
N ALA A 398 15.97 -27.01 28.85
CA ALA A 398 17.01 -26.74 29.85
C ALA A 398 16.79 -27.53 31.14
N VAL A 399 15.52 -27.76 31.52
CA VAL A 399 15.16 -28.48 32.76
C VAL A 399 15.07 -29.99 32.54
N LEU A 400 14.41 -30.43 31.47
CA LEU A 400 14.07 -31.82 31.24
C LEU A 400 15.10 -32.54 30.36
N THR A 401 15.68 -31.89 29.37
CA THR A 401 16.54 -32.49 28.34
C THR A 401 17.76 -31.60 28.03
N PRO A 402 18.63 -31.31 29.04
CA PRO A 402 19.77 -30.40 28.83
C PRO A 402 20.71 -30.81 27.71
N ASN A 403 20.77 -32.12 27.37
CA ASN A 403 21.58 -32.65 26.29
C ASN A 403 21.16 -32.12 24.91
N LEU A 404 19.90 -31.72 24.72
CA LEU A 404 19.44 -31.12 23.46
C LEU A 404 20.11 -29.78 23.15
N TRP A 405 20.68 -29.10 24.14
CA TRP A 405 21.44 -27.85 23.93
C TRP A 405 22.80 -28.08 23.30
N ILE A 406 23.39 -29.24 23.50
CA ILE A 406 24.72 -29.62 23.02
C ILE A 406 24.66 -30.57 21.80
N GLU A 407 23.48 -30.81 21.25
CA GLU A 407 23.34 -31.62 20.06
C GLU A 407 24.12 -31.00 18.87
N PRO A 408 24.75 -31.85 18.01
CA PRO A 408 25.63 -31.40 16.94
C PRO A 408 24.95 -30.41 15.95
N LEU A 409 23.62 -30.51 15.77
CA LEU A 409 22.85 -29.61 14.87
C LEU A 409 22.33 -28.37 15.57
N GLY A 410 22.44 -28.25 16.88
CA GLY A 410 22.08 -27.06 17.67
C GLY A 410 20.62 -26.60 17.49
N ALA A 411 19.66 -27.51 17.49
CA ALA A 411 18.26 -27.21 17.24
C ALA A 411 17.72 -26.10 18.17
N LEU A 412 18.00 -26.18 19.47
CA LEU A 412 17.55 -25.16 20.44
C LEU A 412 18.29 -23.84 20.29
N VAL A 413 19.57 -23.85 19.91
CA VAL A 413 20.33 -22.62 19.66
C VAL A 413 19.72 -21.82 18.52
N LYS A 414 19.18 -22.49 17.49
CA LYS A 414 18.51 -21.85 16.34
C LYS A 414 17.15 -21.24 16.68
N THR A 415 16.56 -21.60 17.83
CA THR A 415 15.30 -21.01 18.31
C THR A 415 15.48 -19.54 18.71
N GLY A 416 16.63 -19.14 19.23
CA GLY A 416 16.93 -17.74 19.57
C GLY A 416 16.76 -16.77 18.41
N PRO A 417 17.44 -16.97 17.27
CA PRO A 417 17.23 -16.20 16.04
C PRO A 417 15.77 -16.15 15.57
N ALA A 418 15.01 -17.25 15.72
CA ALA A 418 13.58 -17.26 15.34
C ALA A 418 12.74 -16.34 16.26
N ILE A 419 13.04 -16.32 17.57
CA ILE A 419 12.40 -15.37 18.51
C ILE A 419 12.69 -13.92 18.09
N VAL A 420 13.95 -13.60 17.78
CA VAL A 420 14.34 -12.25 17.34
C VAL A 420 13.61 -11.87 16.04
N LEU A 421 13.50 -12.80 15.08
CA LEU A 421 12.76 -12.56 13.84
C LEU A 421 11.27 -12.33 14.08
N MET A 422 10.65 -13.06 15.02
CA MET A 422 9.26 -12.84 15.43
C MET A 422 9.07 -11.46 16.11
N LEU A 423 9.99 -11.05 16.99
CA LEU A 423 9.98 -9.72 17.60
C LEU A 423 10.12 -8.61 16.55
N PHE A 424 11.03 -8.79 15.59
CA PHE A 424 11.19 -7.87 14.47
C PHE A 424 9.89 -7.74 13.67
N CYS A 425 9.29 -8.86 13.26
CA CYS A 425 8.01 -8.86 12.54
C CYS A 425 6.89 -8.20 13.34
N LEU A 426 6.85 -8.44 14.66
CA LEU A 426 5.85 -7.84 15.56
C LEU A 426 6.00 -6.32 15.64
N ALA A 427 7.24 -5.82 15.72
CA ALA A 427 7.53 -4.38 15.80
C ALA A 427 7.09 -3.62 14.56
N ILE A 428 7.22 -4.22 13.37
CA ILE A 428 6.88 -3.57 12.08
C ILE A 428 5.55 -4.06 11.48
N LEU A 429 4.76 -4.85 12.24
CA LEU A 429 3.57 -5.53 11.70
C LEU A 429 2.53 -4.55 11.14
N ASP A 430 2.29 -3.45 11.83
CA ASP A 430 1.25 -2.47 11.49
C ASP A 430 1.74 -1.38 10.54
N ASP A 431 3.05 -1.29 10.31
CA ASP A 431 3.63 -0.36 9.35
C ASP A 431 3.29 -0.80 7.92
N ARG A 432 2.84 0.16 7.13
CA ARG A 432 2.41 -0.06 5.74
C ARG A 432 3.58 0.00 4.79
#